data_e0d02a1a5df4759bcaa57f68afa2944b
#
_entry.id   e0d02a1a5df4759bcaa57f68afa2944b
#
_cell.length_a   1.000
_cell.length_b   1.000
_cell.length_c   1.000
_cell.angle_alpha   90.00
_cell.angle_beta   90.00
_cell.angle_gamma   90.00
#
_symmetry.space_group_name_H-M   'P 1'
#
loop_
_entity.id
_entity.type
_entity.pdbx_description
1 polymer ?
#
loop_
_entity_poly.entity_id
_entity_poly.type
_entity_poly.pdbx_seq_one_letter_code
_entity_poly.pdbx_strand_id
1 'polypeptide(L)'
;TIFFAGRAAKNLENLALCATKIGNLDFDYKIKIDTAFVKEVQNLSKSMSRMQIGLQSFTKYLPKEMLKSLFDSGSTAKPGGKEKDVTIFFADIANFTHYSEILSPNDLVLQLNEYLGCFSSVINKNQGTVDKYIGDAVMAYWNAPKDCEDHAFKSCKAAIHGLHNLSFLQKEWARLNKPIFVVRIGINTGNVVLGNIGTEEHLSYTVMGDNVNLASRLEGLNKVYGTSIMIS
;
A
#
# COMPACT_ATOMS: atom_id res chain seq x y z
N THR A 1 36.10 -27.66 22.70
CA THR A 1 34.64 -27.84 22.88
C THR A 1 33.96 -26.54 23.29
N ILE A 2 34.45 -25.80 24.29
CA ILE A 2 33.85 -24.56 24.81
C ILE A 2 33.79 -23.47 23.74
N PHE A 3 34.82 -23.32 22.90
CA PHE A 3 34.87 -22.31 21.83
C PHE A 3 33.77 -22.51 20.72
N PHE A 4 33.52 -23.77 20.37
CA PHE A 4 32.48 -24.10 19.38
C PHE A 4 31.07 -23.90 19.96
N ALA A 5 30.85 -24.23 21.24
CA ALA A 5 29.59 -24.00 21.92
C ALA A 5 29.27 -22.50 22.01
N GLY A 6 30.26 -21.65 22.32
CA GLY A 6 30.06 -20.19 22.37
C GLY A 6 29.71 -19.57 21.01
N ARG A 7 30.35 -20.05 19.91
CA ARG A 7 30.00 -19.59 18.55
C ARG A 7 28.60 -20.04 18.11
N ALA A 8 28.21 -21.27 18.43
CA ALA A 8 26.86 -21.77 18.14
C ALA A 8 25.79 -20.97 18.91
N ALA A 9 26.04 -20.70 20.20
CA ALA A 9 25.16 -19.88 21.03
C ALA A 9 24.95 -18.46 20.42
N LYS A 10 26.04 -17.78 20.04
CA LYS A 10 25.99 -16.45 19.42
C LYS A 10 25.23 -16.46 18.11
N ASN A 11 25.37 -17.48 17.27
CA ASN A 11 24.62 -17.61 16.02
C ASN A 11 23.13 -17.83 16.30
N LEU A 12 22.76 -18.60 17.33
CA LEU A 12 21.35 -18.77 17.74
C LEU A 12 20.76 -17.47 18.30
N GLU A 13 21.52 -16.70 19.08
CA GLU A 13 21.10 -15.37 19.53
C GLU A 13 20.81 -14.41 18.35
N ASN A 14 21.70 -14.40 17.34
CA ASN A 14 21.49 -13.59 16.13
C ASN A 14 20.24 -14.03 15.35
N LEU A 15 19.96 -15.33 15.28
CA LEU A 15 18.75 -15.86 14.64
C LEU A 15 17.50 -15.52 15.45
N ALA A 16 17.53 -15.61 16.78
CA ALA A 16 16.43 -15.18 17.66
C ALA A 16 16.15 -13.68 17.51
N LEU A 17 17.19 -12.85 17.47
CA LEU A 17 17.04 -11.42 17.22
C LEU A 17 16.43 -11.16 15.84
N CYS A 18 16.87 -11.88 14.81
CA CYS A 18 16.27 -11.78 13.48
C CYS A 18 14.79 -12.15 13.48
N ALA A 19 14.40 -13.25 14.16
CA ALA A 19 13.00 -13.65 14.30
C ALA A 19 12.16 -12.55 14.95
N THR A 20 12.68 -11.94 16.02
CA THR A 20 12.01 -10.80 16.70
C THR A 20 11.86 -9.59 15.77
N LYS A 21 12.90 -9.28 15.00
CA LYS A 21 12.86 -8.19 14.01
C LYS A 21 11.82 -8.45 12.90
N ILE A 22 11.78 -9.68 12.38
CA ILE A 22 10.76 -10.11 11.40
C ILE A 22 9.36 -9.96 11.98
N GLY A 23 9.12 -10.39 13.22
CA GLY A 23 7.84 -10.23 13.92
C GLY A 23 7.42 -8.77 14.07
N ASN A 24 8.37 -7.85 14.17
CA ASN A 24 8.14 -6.40 14.20
C ASN A 24 8.08 -5.74 12.80
N LEU A 25 8.06 -6.53 11.73
CA LEU A 25 8.09 -6.09 10.32
C LEU A 25 9.33 -5.24 9.96
N ASP A 26 10.42 -5.41 10.70
CA ASP A 26 11.74 -4.82 10.41
C ASP A 26 12.53 -5.82 9.55
N PHE A 27 12.39 -5.69 8.23
CA PHE A 27 13.02 -6.58 7.25
C PHE A 27 14.41 -6.11 6.79
N ASP A 28 14.88 -4.96 7.26
CA ASP A 28 16.19 -4.42 6.87
C ASP A 28 17.34 -5.05 7.67
N TYR A 29 17.00 -5.81 8.72
CA TYR A 29 17.97 -6.53 9.53
C TYR A 29 18.60 -7.68 8.74
N LYS A 30 19.92 -7.58 8.48
CA LYS A 30 20.68 -8.65 7.81
C LYS A 30 21.14 -9.67 8.83
N ILE A 31 20.83 -10.95 8.57
CA ILE A 31 21.31 -12.06 9.40
C ILE A 31 22.82 -12.15 9.28
N LYS A 32 23.53 -11.81 10.36
CA LYS A 32 24.99 -11.97 10.46
C LYS A 32 25.26 -13.33 11.08
N ILE A 33 25.71 -14.28 10.28
CA ILE A 33 26.19 -15.58 10.78
C ILE A 33 27.69 -15.65 10.49
N ASP A 34 28.46 -15.75 11.55
CA ASP A 34 29.83 -16.19 11.41
C ASP A 34 29.82 -17.62 10.85
N THR A 35 30.69 -17.92 9.88
CA THR A 35 30.80 -19.22 9.21
C THR A 35 30.47 -20.35 10.17
N ALA A 36 29.20 -20.77 10.15
CA ALA A 36 28.72 -21.77 11.09
C ALA A 36 29.25 -23.13 10.65
N PHE A 37 30.02 -23.73 11.51
CA PHE A 37 30.48 -25.11 11.32
C PHE A 37 29.35 -26.13 11.50
N VAL A 38 28.17 -25.68 11.99
CA VAL A 38 26.99 -26.52 12.27
C VAL A 38 26.01 -26.37 11.11
N LYS A 39 25.81 -27.46 10.36
CA LYS A 39 24.96 -27.51 9.15
C LYS A 39 23.52 -27.11 9.46
N GLU A 40 23.02 -27.48 10.63
CA GLU A 40 21.68 -27.17 11.11
C GLU A 40 21.46 -25.65 11.26
N VAL A 41 22.46 -24.96 11.84
CA VAL A 41 22.42 -23.49 11.99
C VAL A 41 22.44 -22.79 10.63
N GLN A 42 23.24 -23.30 9.68
CA GLN A 42 23.26 -22.79 8.32
C GLN A 42 21.88 -22.97 7.62
N ASN A 43 21.28 -24.15 7.77
CA ASN A 43 19.98 -24.45 7.18
C ASN A 43 18.88 -23.56 7.77
N LEU A 44 18.89 -23.38 9.10
CA LEU A 44 17.94 -22.49 9.78
C LEU A 44 18.08 -21.05 9.29
N SER A 45 19.30 -20.54 9.18
CA SER A 45 19.58 -19.22 8.65
C SER A 45 19.05 -19.01 7.23
N LYS A 46 19.30 -19.97 6.33
CA LYS A 46 18.79 -19.92 4.96
C LYS A 46 17.26 -19.91 4.92
N SER A 47 16.63 -20.73 5.77
CA SER A 47 15.17 -20.79 5.86
C SER A 47 14.57 -19.48 6.38
N MET A 48 15.18 -18.88 7.41
CA MET A 48 14.78 -17.58 7.93
C MET A 48 14.96 -16.46 6.90
N SER A 49 16.08 -16.45 6.16
CA SER A 49 16.30 -15.47 5.10
C SER A 49 15.25 -15.57 4.00
N ARG A 50 14.87 -16.78 3.59
CA ARG A 50 13.80 -17.00 2.61
C ARG A 50 12.45 -16.51 3.13
N MET A 51 12.14 -16.81 4.39
CA MET A 51 10.92 -16.33 5.05
C MET A 51 10.89 -14.79 5.11
N GLN A 52 12.01 -14.15 5.49
CA GLN A 52 12.16 -12.70 5.53
C GLN A 52 11.88 -12.07 4.17
N ILE A 53 12.51 -12.58 3.09
CA ILE A 53 12.30 -12.10 1.71
C ILE A 53 10.84 -12.28 1.30
N GLY A 54 10.23 -13.43 1.59
CA GLY A 54 8.83 -13.70 1.31
C GLY A 54 7.91 -12.70 2.01
N LEU A 55 8.07 -12.51 3.32
CA LEU A 55 7.27 -11.56 4.10
C LEU A 55 7.50 -10.11 3.65
N GLN A 56 8.74 -9.73 3.37
CA GLN A 56 9.04 -8.41 2.79
C GLN A 56 8.32 -8.19 1.45
N SER A 57 8.21 -9.23 0.62
CA SER A 57 7.46 -9.15 -0.62
C SER A 57 5.96 -8.96 -0.37
N PHE A 58 5.38 -9.63 0.62
CA PHE A 58 3.97 -9.46 1.00
C PHE A 58 3.64 -8.04 1.48
N THR A 59 4.60 -7.30 2.08
CA THR A 59 4.36 -5.90 2.47
C THR A 59 4.12 -4.96 1.29
N LYS A 60 4.39 -5.39 0.06
CA LYS A 60 4.05 -4.63 -1.16
C LYS A 60 2.59 -4.81 -1.58
N TYR A 61 1.93 -5.85 -1.11
CA TYR A 61 0.55 -6.20 -1.47
C TYR A 61 -0.44 -5.90 -0.35
N LEU A 62 0.02 -5.80 0.89
CA LEU A 62 -0.82 -5.58 2.08
C LEU A 62 -0.31 -4.36 2.87
N PRO A 63 -1.23 -3.55 3.42
CA PRO A 63 -0.84 -2.46 4.32
C PRO A 63 -0.02 -2.98 5.51
N LYS A 64 1.11 -2.32 5.83
CA LYS A 64 2.00 -2.73 6.94
C LYS A 64 1.28 -2.83 8.28
N GLU A 65 0.36 -1.91 8.53
CA GLU A 65 -0.43 -1.85 9.76
C GLU A 65 -1.35 -3.08 9.90
N MET A 66 -1.90 -3.57 8.79
CA MET A 66 -2.68 -4.80 8.76
C MET A 66 -1.82 -6.02 9.10
N LEU A 67 -0.65 -6.15 8.47
CA LEU A 67 0.30 -7.23 8.78
C LEU A 67 0.71 -7.18 10.25
N LYS A 68 0.99 -6.00 10.78
CA LYS A 68 1.33 -5.83 12.20
C LYS A 68 0.21 -6.31 13.11
N SER A 69 -1.04 -5.92 12.84
CA SER A 69 -2.20 -6.37 13.61
C SER A 69 -2.36 -7.89 13.60
N LEU A 70 -2.09 -8.55 12.46
CA LEU A 70 -2.13 -10.01 12.36
C LEU A 70 -1.02 -10.68 13.18
N PHE A 71 0.21 -10.17 13.12
CA PHE A 71 1.32 -10.69 13.94
C PHE A 71 1.06 -10.48 15.43
N ASP A 72 0.58 -9.31 15.83
CA ASP A 72 0.31 -8.97 17.24
C ASP A 72 -0.88 -9.79 17.81
N SER A 73 -1.88 -10.13 16.96
CA SER A 73 -3.03 -10.93 17.39
C SER A 73 -2.71 -12.41 17.61
N GLY A 74 -1.63 -12.91 17.00
CA GLY A 74 -1.27 -14.34 17.03
C GLY A 74 -2.33 -15.27 16.45
N SER A 75 -3.32 -14.74 15.71
CA SER A 75 -4.45 -15.48 15.14
C SER A 75 -4.51 -15.30 13.63
N THR A 76 -5.17 -16.25 12.96
CA THR A 76 -5.47 -16.15 11.54
C THR A 76 -6.54 -15.09 11.28
N ALA A 77 -6.43 -14.38 10.15
CA ALA A 77 -7.46 -13.45 9.72
C ALA A 77 -8.80 -14.20 9.53
N LYS A 78 -9.89 -13.58 10.00
CA LYS A 78 -11.25 -14.11 9.80
C LYS A 78 -12.11 -13.06 9.12
N PRO A 79 -13.12 -13.46 8.33
CA PRO A 79 -14.11 -12.54 7.80
C PRO A 79 -14.76 -11.74 8.93
N GLY A 80 -14.95 -10.44 8.69
CA GLY A 80 -15.63 -9.57 9.66
C GLY A 80 -15.25 -8.11 9.42
N GLY A 81 -16.13 -7.22 9.84
CA GLY A 81 -15.93 -5.78 9.70
C GLY A 81 -16.60 -5.02 10.85
N LYS A 82 -16.23 -3.79 11.00
CA LYS A 82 -16.79 -2.83 11.95
C LYS A 82 -17.15 -1.54 11.24
N GLU A 83 -18.18 -0.87 11.72
CA GLU A 83 -18.49 0.48 11.27
C GLU A 83 -17.41 1.46 11.72
N LYS A 84 -17.00 2.31 10.79
CA LYS A 84 -16.02 3.37 11.07
C LYS A 84 -16.28 4.55 10.15
N ASP A 85 -16.18 5.74 10.70
CA ASP A 85 -16.15 6.97 9.94
C ASP A 85 -14.76 7.16 9.30
N VAL A 86 -14.72 7.25 7.97
CA VAL A 86 -13.49 7.36 7.20
C VAL A 86 -13.64 8.36 6.07
N THR A 87 -12.54 8.88 5.57
CA THR A 87 -12.54 9.63 4.31
C THR A 87 -12.04 8.72 3.20
N ILE A 88 -12.84 8.59 2.16
CA ILE A 88 -12.57 7.77 0.98
C ILE A 88 -12.10 8.69 -0.15
N PHE A 89 -11.13 8.21 -0.92
CA PHE A 89 -10.50 8.92 -2.01
C PHE A 89 -10.41 8.00 -3.24
N PHE A 90 -10.86 8.51 -4.37
CA PHE A 90 -10.64 7.93 -5.68
C PHE A 90 -9.88 8.91 -6.56
N ALA A 91 -8.85 8.43 -7.24
CA ALA A 91 -8.20 9.18 -8.32
C ALA A 91 -8.13 8.28 -9.56
N ASP A 92 -8.53 8.79 -10.71
CA ASP A 92 -8.64 8.04 -11.96
C ASP A 92 -8.11 8.86 -13.13
N ILE A 93 -7.54 8.19 -14.15
CA ILE A 93 -7.01 8.85 -15.34
C ILE A 93 -8.16 9.08 -16.32
N ALA A 94 -8.37 10.34 -16.68
CA ALA A 94 -9.38 10.69 -17.66
C ALA A 94 -9.06 10.06 -19.03
N ASN A 95 -10.05 9.34 -19.60
CA ASN A 95 -9.94 8.69 -20.90
C ASN A 95 -8.80 7.65 -20.99
N PHE A 96 -8.54 6.87 -19.93
CA PHE A 96 -7.47 5.87 -19.86
C PHE A 96 -7.54 4.86 -21.03
N THR A 97 -8.74 4.44 -21.44
CA THR A 97 -8.92 3.53 -22.59
C THR A 97 -8.21 4.03 -23.85
N HIS A 98 -8.30 5.34 -24.13
CA HIS A 98 -7.61 5.94 -25.28
C HIS A 98 -6.07 5.79 -25.16
N TYR A 99 -5.52 6.03 -23.98
CA TYR A 99 -4.07 5.86 -23.76
C TYR A 99 -3.63 4.41 -23.89
N SER A 100 -4.47 3.46 -23.47
CA SER A 100 -4.17 2.02 -23.59
C SER A 100 -4.19 1.52 -25.04
N GLU A 101 -4.87 2.23 -25.95
CA GLU A 101 -4.90 1.90 -27.38
C GLU A 101 -3.67 2.44 -28.13
N ILE A 102 -3.12 3.57 -27.72
CA ILE A 102 -2.03 4.27 -28.43
C ILE A 102 -0.63 3.94 -27.91
N LEU A 103 -0.50 3.54 -26.65
CA LEU A 103 0.78 3.19 -26.05
C LEU A 103 1.11 1.71 -26.20
N SER A 104 2.40 1.38 -26.32
CA SER A 104 2.81 -0.01 -26.17
C SER A 104 2.51 -0.51 -24.75
N PRO A 105 2.23 -1.81 -24.54
CA PRO A 105 1.97 -2.35 -23.20
C PRO A 105 3.06 -2.01 -22.17
N ASN A 106 4.32 -2.03 -22.57
CA ASN A 106 5.46 -1.71 -21.70
C ASN A 106 5.48 -0.22 -21.33
N ASP A 107 5.29 0.67 -22.30
CA ASP A 107 5.28 2.10 -22.06
C ASP A 107 4.08 2.52 -21.18
N LEU A 108 2.91 1.91 -21.44
CA LEU A 108 1.72 2.12 -20.62
C LEU A 108 1.95 1.75 -19.17
N VAL A 109 2.51 0.55 -18.91
CA VAL A 109 2.81 0.08 -17.54
C VAL A 109 3.84 0.97 -16.87
N LEU A 110 4.90 1.38 -17.56
CA LEU A 110 5.91 2.27 -17.00
C LEU A 110 5.31 3.62 -16.60
N GLN A 111 4.55 4.25 -17.50
CA GLN A 111 3.95 5.56 -17.24
C GLN A 111 2.84 5.48 -16.18
N LEU A 112 2.04 4.40 -16.19
CA LEU A 112 1.04 4.11 -15.15
C LEU A 112 1.71 3.97 -13.78
N ASN A 113 2.83 3.24 -13.68
CA ASN A 113 3.57 3.10 -12.42
C ASN A 113 4.13 4.42 -11.90
N GLU A 114 4.59 5.33 -12.77
CA GLU A 114 5.01 6.69 -12.38
C GLU A 114 3.82 7.46 -11.75
N TYR A 115 2.65 7.42 -12.37
CA TYR A 115 1.42 8.03 -11.87
C TYR A 115 0.97 7.41 -10.53
N LEU A 116 0.84 6.07 -10.47
CA LEU A 116 0.44 5.36 -9.25
C LEU A 116 1.41 5.65 -8.10
N GLY A 117 2.72 5.67 -8.36
CA GLY A 117 3.76 6.00 -7.39
C GLY A 117 3.67 7.44 -6.88
N CYS A 118 3.33 8.38 -7.75
CA CYS A 118 3.09 9.78 -7.39
C CYS A 118 1.97 9.90 -6.35
N PHE A 119 0.79 9.32 -6.64
CA PHE A 119 -0.36 9.39 -5.74
C PHE A 119 -0.15 8.59 -4.47
N SER A 120 0.37 7.37 -4.54
CA SER A 120 0.67 6.55 -3.34
C SER A 120 1.61 7.26 -2.38
N SER A 121 2.63 7.93 -2.91
CA SER A 121 3.58 8.69 -2.08
C SER A 121 2.90 9.81 -1.30
N VAL A 122 2.03 10.61 -1.93
CA VAL A 122 1.36 11.72 -1.25
C VAL A 122 0.28 11.23 -0.30
N ILE A 123 -0.44 10.16 -0.63
CA ILE A 123 -1.42 9.50 0.25
C ILE A 123 -0.72 9.07 1.54
N ASN A 124 0.36 8.30 1.44
CA ASN A 124 1.11 7.81 2.59
C ASN A 124 1.72 8.95 3.43
N LYS A 125 2.29 9.98 2.78
CA LYS A 125 2.84 11.17 3.47
C LYS A 125 1.78 11.95 4.26
N ASN A 126 0.52 11.91 3.82
CA ASN A 126 -0.59 12.52 4.51
C ASN A 126 -1.37 11.52 5.39
N GLN A 127 -0.75 10.39 5.79
CA GLN A 127 -1.31 9.39 6.70
C GLN A 127 -2.56 8.66 6.15
N GLY A 128 -2.72 8.62 4.83
CA GLY A 128 -3.71 7.80 4.17
C GLY A 128 -3.21 6.38 3.94
N THR A 129 -4.12 5.47 3.74
CA THR A 129 -3.86 4.07 3.39
C THR A 129 -4.34 3.84 1.96
N VAL A 130 -3.44 3.42 1.08
CA VAL A 130 -3.83 2.93 -0.24
C VAL A 130 -4.51 1.58 -0.05
N ASP A 131 -5.77 1.48 -0.47
CA ASP A 131 -6.54 0.24 -0.41
C ASP A 131 -6.11 -0.71 -1.53
N LYS A 132 -6.31 -0.27 -2.75
CA LYS A 132 -5.97 -1.03 -3.97
C LYS A 132 -5.91 -0.11 -5.18
N TYR A 133 -5.38 -0.68 -6.25
CA TYR A 133 -5.51 -0.13 -7.60
C TYR A 133 -6.60 -0.88 -8.35
N ILE A 134 -7.47 -0.15 -9.04
CA ILE A 134 -8.59 -0.70 -9.83
C ILE A 134 -8.35 -0.25 -11.28
N GLY A 135 -7.59 -1.04 -12.03
CA GLY A 135 -7.07 -0.60 -13.32
C GLY A 135 -6.11 0.58 -13.15
N ASP A 136 -6.49 1.74 -13.67
CA ASP A 136 -5.77 3.01 -13.52
C ASP A 136 -6.22 3.84 -12.31
N ALA A 137 -7.30 3.44 -11.63
CA ALA A 137 -7.77 4.14 -10.46
C ALA A 137 -6.99 3.78 -9.19
N VAL A 138 -6.73 4.79 -8.37
CA VAL A 138 -6.20 4.66 -7.01
C VAL A 138 -7.34 4.81 -6.03
N MET A 139 -7.62 3.79 -5.25
CA MET A 139 -8.54 3.84 -4.12
C MET A 139 -7.74 3.94 -2.82
N ALA A 140 -8.09 4.90 -1.98
CA ALA A 140 -7.45 5.11 -0.68
C ALA A 140 -8.45 5.59 0.36
N TYR A 141 -8.08 5.48 1.64
CA TYR A 141 -8.89 5.98 2.74
C TYR A 141 -8.01 6.49 3.90
N TRP A 142 -8.62 7.31 4.77
CA TRP A 142 -8.01 7.86 5.98
C TRP A 142 -8.85 7.47 7.19
N ASN A 143 -8.26 7.59 8.38
CA ASN A 143 -8.80 7.20 9.68
C ASN A 143 -8.86 5.69 9.90
N ALA A 144 -8.12 4.92 9.09
CA ALA A 144 -7.98 3.48 9.26
C ALA A 144 -6.68 2.97 8.60
N PRO A 145 -6.06 1.90 9.10
CA PRO A 145 -6.38 1.21 10.36
C PRO A 145 -6.05 2.04 11.61
N LYS A 146 -5.17 3.06 11.49
CA LYS A 146 -4.87 4.04 12.53
C LYS A 146 -5.90 5.15 12.56
N ASP A 147 -6.25 5.59 13.78
CA ASP A 147 -7.07 6.78 13.95
C ASP A 147 -6.33 8.04 13.49
N CYS A 148 -7.08 8.94 12.86
CA CYS A 148 -6.56 10.16 12.26
C CYS A 148 -7.62 11.26 12.39
N GLU A 149 -7.48 12.14 13.36
CA GLU A 149 -8.50 13.16 13.67
C GLU A 149 -8.84 14.07 12.49
N ASP A 150 -7.82 14.51 11.72
CA ASP A 150 -7.99 15.42 10.58
C ASP A 150 -8.08 14.68 9.24
N HIS A 151 -8.70 13.51 9.20
CA HIS A 151 -8.67 12.63 8.03
C HIS A 151 -9.24 13.28 6.76
N ALA A 152 -10.33 14.05 6.86
CA ALA A 152 -10.91 14.74 5.72
C ALA A 152 -9.97 15.83 5.18
N PHE A 153 -9.38 16.66 6.05
CA PHE A 153 -8.41 17.67 5.66
C PHE A 153 -7.16 17.05 5.02
N LYS A 154 -6.62 15.97 5.60
CA LYS A 154 -5.43 15.29 5.08
C LYS A 154 -5.67 14.66 3.72
N SER A 155 -6.86 14.13 3.46
CA SER A 155 -7.22 13.60 2.14
C SER A 155 -7.29 14.70 1.07
N CYS A 156 -7.90 15.85 1.39
CA CYS A 156 -7.92 17.02 0.50
C CYS A 156 -6.50 17.55 0.23
N LYS A 157 -5.66 17.61 1.28
CA LYS A 157 -4.25 17.99 1.15
C LYS A 157 -3.49 17.01 0.26
N ALA A 158 -3.73 15.71 0.38
CA ALA A 158 -3.14 14.69 -0.48
C ALA A 158 -3.59 14.88 -1.95
N ALA A 159 -4.85 15.20 -2.20
CA ALA A 159 -5.35 15.48 -3.54
C ALA A 159 -4.62 16.67 -4.19
N ILE A 160 -4.50 17.79 -3.48
CA ILE A 160 -3.82 19.00 -3.97
C ILE A 160 -2.34 18.69 -4.24
N HIS A 161 -1.65 18.05 -3.29
CA HIS A 161 -0.25 17.67 -3.46
C HIS A 161 -0.06 16.64 -4.59
N GLY A 162 -1.02 15.72 -4.78
CA GLY A 162 -1.01 14.75 -5.86
C GLY A 162 -1.05 15.43 -7.22
N LEU A 163 -1.99 16.36 -7.43
CA LEU A 163 -2.08 17.13 -8.68
C LEU A 163 -0.85 18.03 -8.88
N HIS A 164 -0.33 18.63 -7.82
CA HIS A 164 0.90 19.41 -7.90
C HIS A 164 2.10 18.55 -8.35
N ASN A 165 2.31 17.41 -7.73
CA ASN A 165 3.40 16.50 -8.11
C ASN A 165 3.18 15.91 -9.52
N LEU A 166 1.94 15.60 -9.88
CA LEU A 166 1.59 15.17 -11.23
C LEU A 166 1.98 16.22 -12.28
N SER A 167 1.85 17.51 -11.97
CA SER A 167 2.24 18.58 -12.91
C SER A 167 3.72 18.55 -13.27
N PHE A 168 4.60 18.06 -12.38
CA PHE A 168 6.03 17.86 -12.71
C PHE A 168 6.21 16.64 -13.62
N LEU A 169 5.51 15.54 -13.35
CA LEU A 169 5.54 14.37 -14.23
C LEU A 169 5.01 14.72 -15.63
N GLN A 170 3.92 15.49 -15.71
CA GLN A 170 3.35 15.93 -16.98
C GLN A 170 4.34 16.76 -17.82
N LYS A 171 5.11 17.64 -17.18
CA LYS A 171 6.19 18.39 -17.86
C LYS A 171 7.30 17.46 -18.39
N GLU A 172 7.67 16.45 -17.62
CA GLU A 172 8.66 15.47 -18.03
C GLU A 172 8.14 14.60 -19.16
N TRP A 173 6.87 14.13 -19.09
CA TRP A 173 6.23 13.39 -20.16
C TRP A 173 6.14 14.22 -21.46
N ALA A 174 5.79 15.52 -21.36
CA ALA A 174 5.77 16.41 -22.52
C ALA A 174 7.17 16.53 -23.16
N ARG A 175 8.23 16.64 -22.35
CA ARG A 175 9.62 16.70 -22.82
C ARG A 175 10.04 15.41 -23.55
N LEU A 176 9.49 14.27 -23.11
CA LEU A 176 9.76 12.95 -23.69
C LEU A 176 8.77 12.58 -24.81
N ASN A 177 7.89 13.50 -25.26
CA ASN A 177 6.82 13.28 -26.22
C ASN A 177 5.88 12.12 -25.85
N LYS A 178 5.67 11.90 -24.53
CA LYS A 178 4.70 10.94 -24.01
C LYS A 178 3.32 11.58 -23.84
N PRO A 179 2.23 10.79 -23.90
CA PRO A 179 0.88 11.29 -23.60
C PRO A 179 0.79 11.88 -22.19
N ILE A 180 -0.03 12.92 -22.04
CA ILE A 180 -0.21 13.62 -20.77
C ILE A 180 -1.46 13.06 -20.06
N PHE A 181 -1.28 12.36 -18.96
CA PHE A 181 -2.41 11.88 -18.16
C PHE A 181 -3.04 13.04 -17.39
N VAL A 182 -4.36 13.17 -17.53
CA VAL A 182 -5.18 14.09 -16.75
C VAL A 182 -5.91 13.27 -15.70
N VAL A 183 -5.95 13.73 -14.45
CA VAL A 183 -6.50 12.98 -13.33
C VAL A 183 -7.71 13.70 -12.74
N ARG A 184 -8.72 12.93 -12.39
CA ARG A 184 -9.90 13.35 -11.65
C ARG A 184 -9.90 12.69 -10.28
N ILE A 185 -10.35 13.43 -9.27
CA ILE A 185 -10.32 12.99 -7.88
C ILE A 185 -11.69 13.19 -7.26
N GLY A 186 -12.21 12.16 -6.60
CA GLY A 186 -13.42 12.21 -5.80
C GLY A 186 -13.11 11.89 -4.34
N ILE A 187 -13.63 12.69 -3.41
CA ILE A 187 -13.42 12.54 -1.97
C ILE A 187 -14.76 12.60 -1.25
N ASN A 188 -15.02 11.65 -0.37
CA ASN A 188 -16.20 11.64 0.48
C ASN A 188 -15.84 11.17 1.89
N THR A 189 -16.49 11.76 2.90
CA THR A 189 -16.36 11.34 4.30
C THR A 189 -17.67 10.74 4.79
N GLY A 190 -17.60 9.60 5.47
CA GLY A 190 -18.78 8.98 6.07
C GLY A 190 -18.54 7.58 6.60
N ASN A 191 -19.56 7.04 7.26
CA ASN A 191 -19.53 5.70 7.84
C ASN A 191 -19.48 4.61 6.76
N VAL A 192 -18.59 3.67 6.97
CA VAL A 192 -18.40 2.48 6.13
C VAL A 192 -18.20 1.24 6.99
N VAL A 193 -18.38 0.07 6.40
CA VAL A 193 -17.88 -1.18 7.00
C VAL A 193 -16.41 -1.34 6.60
N LEU A 194 -15.53 -1.37 7.59
CA LEU A 194 -14.09 -1.60 7.43
C LEU A 194 -13.74 -2.95 8.02
N GLY A 195 -13.03 -3.79 7.29
CA GLY A 195 -12.57 -5.08 7.80
C GLY A 195 -12.14 -6.06 6.73
N ASN A 196 -12.06 -7.33 7.14
CA ASN A 196 -11.73 -8.44 6.27
C ASN A 196 -12.99 -8.90 5.53
N ILE A 197 -13.13 -8.50 4.30
CA ILE A 197 -14.29 -8.79 3.46
C ILE A 197 -13.91 -9.90 2.47
N GLY A 198 -14.74 -10.94 2.40
CA GLY A 198 -14.54 -12.07 1.49
C GLY A 198 -14.88 -13.41 2.12
N THR A 199 -14.25 -14.45 1.63
CA THR A 199 -14.40 -15.84 2.13
C THR A 199 -13.22 -16.20 3.04
N GLU A 200 -13.29 -17.35 3.74
CA GLU A 200 -12.17 -17.84 4.55
C GLU A 200 -10.87 -18.06 3.74
N GLU A 201 -11.01 -18.35 2.44
CA GLU A 201 -9.87 -18.60 1.55
C GLU A 201 -9.33 -17.32 0.88
N HIS A 202 -10.21 -16.29 0.70
CA HIS A 202 -9.87 -15.04 0.01
C HIS A 202 -10.44 -13.85 0.75
N LEU A 203 -9.59 -13.16 1.47
CA LEU A 203 -9.93 -11.96 2.24
C LEU A 203 -9.25 -10.72 1.64
N SER A 204 -9.99 -9.63 1.61
CA SER A 204 -9.45 -8.29 1.35
C SER A 204 -9.76 -7.41 2.55
N TYR A 205 -8.74 -6.79 3.13
CA TYR A 205 -8.95 -5.75 4.13
C TYR A 205 -9.28 -4.46 3.40
N THR A 206 -10.53 -4.02 3.49
CA THR A 206 -11.04 -2.92 2.67
C THR A 206 -12.22 -2.21 3.35
N VAL A 207 -12.68 -1.12 2.74
CA VAL A 207 -13.88 -0.38 3.12
C VAL A 207 -15.03 -0.68 2.16
N MET A 208 -16.25 -0.80 2.69
CA MET A 208 -17.46 -1.09 1.91
C MET A 208 -18.65 -0.27 2.42
N GLY A 209 -19.47 0.18 1.51
CA GLY A 209 -20.70 0.92 1.83
C GLY A 209 -21.04 1.98 0.78
N ASP A 210 -22.19 2.64 0.95
CA ASP A 210 -22.68 3.64 -0.02
C ASP A 210 -21.76 4.86 -0.09
N ASN A 211 -21.12 5.23 1.03
CA ASN A 211 -20.16 6.32 1.06
C ASN A 211 -18.90 6.05 0.19
N VAL A 212 -18.53 4.79 -0.02
CA VAL A 212 -17.46 4.42 -0.96
C VAL A 212 -17.91 4.66 -2.39
N ASN A 213 -19.15 4.25 -2.72
CA ASN A 213 -19.73 4.47 -4.05
C ASN A 213 -19.91 5.97 -4.33
N LEU A 214 -20.26 6.76 -3.31
CA LEU A 214 -20.40 8.21 -3.45
C LEU A 214 -19.05 8.86 -3.81
N ALA A 215 -17.95 8.49 -3.17
CA ALA A 215 -16.62 8.99 -3.51
C ALA A 215 -16.26 8.68 -4.98
N SER A 216 -16.54 7.46 -5.45
CA SER A 216 -16.33 7.08 -6.85
C SER A 216 -17.20 7.87 -7.81
N ARG A 217 -18.48 8.12 -7.47
CA ARG A 217 -19.39 8.97 -8.29
C ARG A 217 -18.89 10.41 -8.35
N LEU A 218 -18.37 10.96 -7.26
CA LEU A 218 -17.76 12.30 -7.23
C LEU A 218 -16.55 12.40 -8.16
N GLU A 219 -15.71 11.36 -8.22
CA GLU A 219 -14.62 11.30 -9.21
C GLU A 219 -15.21 11.47 -10.63
N GLY A 220 -16.20 10.64 -10.99
CA GLY A 220 -16.82 10.68 -12.31
C GLY A 220 -17.50 12.01 -12.65
N LEU A 221 -18.09 12.71 -11.67
CA LEU A 221 -18.75 14.00 -11.85
C LEU A 221 -17.79 15.11 -12.30
N ASN A 222 -16.48 15.02 -12.00
CA ASN A 222 -15.50 15.97 -12.51
C ASN A 222 -15.55 16.10 -14.03
N LYS A 223 -15.91 15.02 -14.76
CA LYS A 223 -16.07 15.05 -16.21
C LYS A 223 -17.17 16.01 -16.66
N VAL A 224 -18.27 16.10 -15.90
CA VAL A 224 -19.43 16.93 -16.23
C VAL A 224 -19.14 18.39 -15.93
N TYR A 225 -18.48 18.67 -14.82
CA TYR A 225 -18.22 20.04 -14.34
C TYR A 225 -16.88 20.62 -14.79
N GLY A 226 -16.04 19.84 -15.49
CA GLY A 226 -14.70 20.29 -15.93
C GLY A 226 -13.75 20.59 -14.79
N THR A 227 -13.88 19.88 -13.67
CA THR A 227 -13.04 20.03 -12.47
C THR A 227 -12.06 18.87 -12.34
N SER A 228 -11.05 19.01 -11.47
CA SER A 228 -10.08 17.94 -11.17
C SER A 228 -10.29 17.31 -9.80
N ILE A 229 -10.94 18.02 -8.88
CA ILE A 229 -11.24 17.52 -7.53
C ILE A 229 -12.70 17.85 -7.22
N MET A 230 -13.41 16.85 -6.70
CA MET A 230 -14.78 17.01 -6.20
C MET A 230 -14.90 16.37 -4.83
N ILE A 231 -15.50 17.09 -3.90
CA ILE A 231 -15.70 16.65 -2.52
C ILE A 231 -17.18 16.75 -2.16
N SER A 232 -17.63 15.91 -1.21
CA SER A 232 -18.98 15.99 -0.63
C SER A 232 -19.03 16.96 0.53
#